data_9ac7a3183003ff81f4091119a20943a8
#
_entry.id   9ac7a3183003ff81f4091119a20943a8
#
_cell.length_a   1.000
_cell.length_b   1.000
_cell.length_c   1.000
_cell.angle_alpha   90.00
_cell.angle_beta   90.00
_cell.angle_gamma   90.00
#
_symmetry.space_group_name_H-M   'P 1'
#
loop_
_entity.id
_entity.type
_entity.pdbx_description
1 polymer ?
#
loop_
_entity_poly.entity_id
_entity_poly.type
_entity_poly.pdbx_seq_one_letter_code
_entity_poly.pdbx_strand_id
1 'polypeptide(L)'
;MLRDDVLELLNRYCTVVYYPLEDENNNGFHITDIPDKNGKLHTFVFINSAQTLEKQIFTAAHELGHIWQVDQYVEQECDLEVGEALRERIINRFAAELMIPQKVFEESYRVEYQKVEMPDKKITLGNMLVVIVNLMNQFLVPEKAIVVRCFELHKISQQTANLILGEGEVRKDIIDKKIGEIIRDNGYIKFQNPTNKKWIARYADLLDKADRSGKISKDKIKKIRTMFSINEEDIQEKLNDPLNVEGPNAS
;
A
#
# COMPACT_ATOMS: atom_id res chain seq x y z
N MET A 1 10.97 7.33 -6.61
CA MET A 1 10.40 6.07 -6.10
C MET A 1 9.02 6.37 -5.54
N LEU A 2 7.98 5.73 -6.08
CA LEU A 2 6.55 6.06 -5.94
C LEU A 2 5.91 5.87 -4.55
N ARG A 3 6.59 6.13 -3.45
CA ARG A 3 6.09 5.79 -2.10
C ARG A 3 4.78 6.50 -1.73
N ASP A 4 4.80 7.82 -1.71
CA ASP A 4 3.61 8.63 -1.39
C ASP A 4 2.79 8.91 -2.67
N ASP A 5 3.43 8.75 -3.84
CA ASP A 5 2.86 9.00 -5.15
C ASP A 5 1.77 7.99 -5.55
N VAL A 6 1.82 6.73 -5.05
CA VAL A 6 0.80 5.72 -5.40
C VAL A 6 -0.57 6.08 -4.83
N LEU A 7 -0.61 6.62 -3.61
CA LEU A 7 -1.85 7.09 -2.99
C LEU A 7 -2.38 8.33 -3.69
N GLU A 8 -1.49 9.25 -4.04
CA GLU A 8 -1.86 10.43 -4.83
C GLU A 8 -2.33 10.04 -6.23
N LEU A 9 -1.64 9.08 -6.86
CA LEU A 9 -2.04 8.54 -8.16
C LEU A 9 -3.43 7.91 -8.11
N LEU A 10 -3.71 7.06 -7.10
CA LEU A 10 -5.02 6.45 -6.90
C LEU A 10 -6.12 7.52 -6.72
N ASN A 11 -5.84 8.59 -5.98
CA ASN A 11 -6.75 9.72 -5.77
C ASN A 11 -7.13 10.50 -7.05
N ARG A 12 -6.38 10.34 -8.14
CA ARG A 12 -6.74 10.96 -9.44
C ARG A 12 -7.87 10.21 -10.15
N TYR A 13 -8.02 8.91 -9.87
CA TYR A 13 -8.97 8.04 -10.55
C TYR A 13 -10.22 7.74 -9.73
N CYS A 14 -10.13 7.75 -8.41
CA CYS A 14 -11.22 7.38 -7.52
C CYS A 14 -11.24 8.21 -6.23
N THR A 15 -12.26 8.02 -5.41
CA THR A 15 -12.30 8.58 -4.06
C THR A 15 -11.73 7.57 -3.08
N VAL A 16 -10.60 7.88 -2.46
CA VAL A 16 -9.97 7.01 -1.46
C VAL A 16 -10.51 7.32 -0.07
N VAL A 17 -10.94 6.28 0.63
CA VAL A 17 -11.48 6.31 1.99
C VAL A 17 -10.59 5.49 2.90
N TYR A 18 -10.01 6.11 3.91
CA TYR A 18 -9.30 5.42 4.98
C TYR A 18 -10.23 5.21 6.14
N TYR A 19 -10.38 3.97 6.56
CA TYR A 19 -11.20 3.62 7.70
C TYR A 19 -10.67 2.37 8.40
N PRO A 20 -10.62 2.33 9.75
CA PRO A 20 -10.22 1.13 10.47
C PRO A 20 -11.35 0.10 10.37
N LEU A 21 -11.12 -0.95 9.56
CA LEU A 21 -12.05 -2.06 9.43
C LEU A 21 -11.84 -3.05 10.59
N GLU A 22 -12.93 -3.68 11.06
CA GLU A 22 -12.87 -4.68 12.12
C GLU A 22 -12.27 -6.01 11.65
N ASP A 23 -12.41 -6.32 10.36
CA ASP A 23 -11.82 -7.52 9.77
C ASP A 23 -10.32 -7.31 9.48
N GLU A 24 -9.48 -7.93 10.29
CA GLU A 24 -8.02 -7.85 10.17
C GLU A 24 -7.49 -8.49 8.88
N ASN A 25 -8.25 -9.38 8.24
CA ASN A 25 -7.85 -10.02 6.98
C ASN A 25 -8.19 -9.16 5.77
N ASN A 26 -9.07 -8.19 5.91
CA ASN A 26 -9.44 -7.26 4.85
C ASN A 26 -8.50 -6.06 4.84
N ASN A 27 -7.62 -5.99 3.83
CA ASN A 27 -6.70 -4.87 3.68
C ASN A 27 -7.34 -3.67 2.99
N GLY A 28 -8.38 -3.88 2.19
CA GLY A 28 -9.12 -2.87 1.44
C GLY A 28 -9.98 -3.51 0.36
N PHE A 29 -10.80 -2.70 -0.28
CA PHE A 29 -11.66 -3.10 -1.38
C PHE A 29 -12.11 -1.87 -2.16
N HIS A 30 -12.63 -2.09 -3.37
CA HIS A 30 -13.24 -1.01 -4.15
C HIS A 30 -14.72 -1.27 -4.42
N ILE A 31 -15.44 -0.20 -4.71
CA ILE A 31 -16.83 -0.21 -5.18
C ILE A 31 -16.88 0.71 -6.40
N THR A 32 -17.30 0.16 -7.54
CA THR A 32 -17.43 0.88 -8.81
C THR A 32 -18.89 1.22 -9.10
N ASP A 33 -19.08 2.10 -10.07
CA ASP A 33 -20.36 2.38 -10.70
C ASP A 33 -21.45 2.90 -9.75
N ILE A 34 -21.04 3.64 -8.71
CA ILE A 34 -21.98 4.27 -7.77
C ILE A 34 -22.52 5.55 -8.42
N PRO A 35 -23.79 5.61 -8.83
CA PRO A 35 -24.36 6.80 -9.46
C PRO A 35 -24.58 7.91 -8.45
N ASP A 36 -24.21 9.14 -8.81
CA ASP A 36 -24.71 10.32 -8.13
C ASP A 36 -26.14 10.68 -8.60
N LYS A 37 -26.71 11.71 -8.01
CA LYS A 37 -28.07 12.18 -8.38
C LYS A 37 -28.19 12.71 -9.83
N ASN A 38 -27.09 12.93 -10.52
CA ASN A 38 -27.06 13.34 -11.92
C ASN A 38 -26.75 12.16 -12.85
N GLY A 39 -26.63 10.94 -12.30
CA GLY A 39 -26.29 9.72 -13.03
C GLY A 39 -24.79 9.57 -13.33
N LYS A 40 -23.93 10.45 -12.80
CA LYS A 40 -22.49 10.30 -12.94
C LYS A 40 -22.00 9.17 -12.04
N LEU A 41 -21.27 8.23 -12.62
CA LEU A 41 -20.69 7.09 -11.91
C LEU A 41 -19.42 7.49 -11.16
N HIS A 42 -19.28 6.97 -9.94
CA HIS A 42 -18.15 7.19 -9.06
C HIS A 42 -17.58 5.87 -8.60
N THR A 43 -16.28 5.84 -8.41
CA THR A 43 -15.54 4.71 -7.82
C THR A 43 -14.97 5.13 -6.48
N PHE A 44 -15.11 4.24 -5.51
CA PHE A 44 -14.56 4.40 -4.16
C PHE A 44 -13.59 3.25 -3.88
N VAL A 45 -12.45 3.59 -3.29
CA VAL A 45 -11.49 2.61 -2.76
C VAL A 45 -11.40 2.79 -1.26
N PHE A 46 -11.64 1.72 -0.52
CA PHE A 46 -11.52 1.68 0.93
C PHE A 46 -10.19 1.03 1.30
N ILE A 47 -9.38 1.74 2.09
CA ILE A 47 -8.12 1.24 2.61
C ILE A 47 -8.27 1.03 4.12
N ASN A 48 -8.00 -0.18 4.59
CA ASN A 48 -8.08 -0.51 6.01
C ASN A 48 -6.94 0.17 6.78
N SER A 49 -7.26 1.26 7.46
CA SER A 49 -6.30 2.02 8.27
C SER A 49 -5.94 1.36 9.60
N ALA A 50 -6.61 0.26 10.00
CA ALA A 50 -6.17 -0.60 11.10
C ALA A 50 -4.97 -1.47 10.72
N GLN A 51 -4.59 -1.52 9.45
CA GLN A 51 -3.36 -2.15 9.00
C GLN A 51 -2.16 -1.20 9.11
N THR A 52 -0.95 -1.77 9.08
CA THR A 52 0.29 -1.00 9.05
C THR A 52 0.46 -0.21 7.75
N LEU A 53 1.29 0.83 7.76
CA LEU A 53 1.40 1.76 6.64
C LEU A 53 1.82 1.08 5.33
N GLU A 54 2.77 0.14 5.38
CA GLU A 54 3.23 -0.58 4.20
C GLU A 54 2.14 -1.44 3.56
N LYS A 55 1.25 -2.02 4.38
CA LYS A 55 0.09 -2.76 3.88
C LYS A 55 -0.91 -1.81 3.22
N GLN A 56 -1.18 -0.65 3.82
CA GLN A 56 -2.07 0.36 3.24
C GLN A 56 -1.55 0.84 1.87
N ILE A 57 -0.26 1.11 1.75
CA ILE A 57 0.36 1.56 0.49
C ILE A 57 0.32 0.44 -0.57
N PHE A 58 0.64 -0.80 -0.17
CA PHE A 58 0.58 -1.93 -1.10
C PHE A 58 -0.86 -2.20 -1.57
N THR A 59 -1.84 -2.07 -0.67
CA THR A 59 -3.27 -2.15 -1.01
C THR A 59 -3.66 -1.08 -2.02
N ALA A 60 -3.18 0.16 -1.86
CA ALA A 60 -3.45 1.22 -2.82
C ALA A 60 -2.90 0.89 -4.23
N ALA A 61 -1.71 0.28 -4.31
CA ALA A 61 -1.14 -0.19 -5.57
C ALA A 61 -1.95 -1.35 -6.18
N HIS A 62 -2.44 -2.25 -5.35
CA HIS A 62 -3.32 -3.36 -5.74
C HIS A 62 -4.65 -2.83 -6.31
N GLU A 63 -5.34 -1.97 -5.58
CA GLU A 63 -6.60 -1.37 -6.01
C GLU A 63 -6.44 -0.52 -7.29
N LEU A 64 -5.29 0.13 -7.46
CA LEU A 64 -4.98 0.83 -8.71
C LEU A 64 -4.93 -0.13 -9.91
N GLY A 65 -4.45 -1.35 -9.71
CA GLY A 65 -4.46 -2.40 -10.74
C GLY A 65 -5.88 -2.76 -11.17
N HIS A 66 -6.82 -2.90 -10.23
CA HIS A 66 -8.24 -3.11 -10.54
C HIS A 66 -8.86 -1.90 -11.25
N ILE A 67 -8.61 -0.69 -10.78
CA ILE A 67 -9.11 0.55 -11.41
C ILE A 67 -8.60 0.70 -12.86
N TRP A 68 -7.39 0.28 -13.13
CA TRP A 68 -6.82 0.28 -14.47
C TRP A 68 -7.16 -0.97 -15.29
N GLN A 69 -7.93 -1.91 -14.73
CA GLN A 69 -8.37 -3.13 -15.39
C GLN A 69 -7.19 -3.94 -15.99
N VAL A 70 -6.08 -4.02 -15.24
CA VAL A 70 -4.85 -4.67 -15.70
C VAL A 70 -5.08 -6.15 -16.02
N ASP A 71 -5.93 -6.82 -15.26
CA ASP A 71 -6.35 -8.21 -15.47
C ASP A 71 -7.09 -8.39 -16.79
N GLN A 72 -8.02 -7.48 -17.13
CA GLN A 72 -8.77 -7.51 -18.37
C GLN A 72 -7.87 -7.23 -19.58
N TYR A 73 -6.90 -6.35 -19.44
CA TYR A 73 -5.91 -6.09 -20.48
C TYR A 73 -5.07 -7.35 -20.76
N VAL A 74 -4.59 -8.04 -19.71
CA VAL A 74 -3.85 -9.29 -19.86
C VAL A 74 -4.70 -10.41 -20.47
N GLU A 75 -5.98 -10.49 -20.07
CA GLU A 75 -6.94 -11.46 -20.63
C GLU A 75 -7.10 -11.27 -22.15
N GLN A 76 -7.24 -10.03 -22.60
CA GLN A 76 -7.39 -9.69 -24.03
C GLN A 76 -6.10 -9.94 -24.83
N GLU A 77 -4.94 -9.49 -24.33
CA GLU A 77 -3.68 -9.59 -25.03
C GLU A 77 -3.15 -11.05 -25.12
N CYS A 78 -3.49 -11.88 -24.14
CA CYS A 78 -3.03 -13.26 -24.07
C CYS A 78 -4.07 -14.29 -24.56
N ASP A 79 -5.26 -13.84 -24.94
CA ASP A 79 -6.40 -14.72 -25.31
C ASP A 79 -6.66 -15.81 -24.24
N LEU A 80 -6.68 -15.39 -22.96
CA LEU A 80 -6.83 -16.27 -21.81
C LEU A 80 -8.16 -16.02 -21.12
N GLU A 81 -8.88 -17.09 -20.79
CA GLU A 81 -9.98 -17.00 -19.83
C GLU A 81 -9.41 -16.96 -18.41
N VAL A 82 -9.53 -15.80 -17.76
CA VAL A 82 -8.92 -15.55 -16.46
C VAL A 82 -9.97 -15.71 -15.35
N GLY A 83 -9.88 -16.79 -14.57
CA GLY A 83 -10.68 -16.97 -13.36
C GLY A 83 -10.23 -16.02 -12.24
N GLU A 84 -11.09 -15.82 -11.23
CA GLU A 84 -10.88 -14.85 -10.14
C GLU A 84 -9.51 -14.98 -9.44
N ALA A 85 -9.09 -16.20 -9.13
CA ALA A 85 -7.78 -16.45 -8.50
C ALA A 85 -6.59 -16.00 -9.37
N LEU A 86 -6.71 -16.10 -10.69
CA LEU A 86 -5.67 -15.64 -11.61
C LEU A 86 -5.72 -14.12 -11.77
N ARG A 87 -6.91 -13.51 -11.77
CA ARG A 87 -7.08 -12.04 -11.74
C ARG A 87 -6.35 -11.44 -10.55
N GLU A 88 -6.62 -11.94 -9.36
CA GLU A 88 -5.94 -11.49 -8.14
C GLU A 88 -4.42 -11.65 -8.22
N ARG A 89 -3.92 -12.72 -8.83
CA ARG A 89 -2.48 -12.91 -9.04
C ARG A 89 -1.89 -11.89 -10.01
N ILE A 90 -2.60 -11.56 -11.09
CA ILE A 90 -2.20 -10.53 -12.06
C ILE A 90 -2.12 -9.17 -11.38
N ILE A 91 -3.16 -8.80 -10.62
CA ILE A 91 -3.22 -7.53 -9.90
C ILE A 91 -2.11 -7.45 -8.83
N ASN A 92 -1.92 -8.51 -8.05
CA ASN A 92 -0.81 -8.57 -7.08
C ASN A 92 0.56 -8.45 -7.75
N ARG A 93 0.73 -9.06 -8.94
CA ARG A 93 1.96 -8.95 -9.72
C ARG A 93 2.17 -7.52 -10.24
N PHE A 94 1.12 -6.88 -10.71
CA PHE A 94 1.15 -5.47 -11.10
C PHE A 94 1.57 -4.57 -9.93
N ALA A 95 0.92 -4.73 -8.76
CA ALA A 95 1.27 -3.97 -7.56
C ALA A 95 2.73 -4.18 -7.14
N ALA A 96 3.20 -5.45 -7.20
CA ALA A 96 4.59 -5.77 -6.90
C ALA A 96 5.57 -5.13 -7.89
N GLU A 97 5.30 -5.13 -9.20
CA GLU A 97 6.18 -4.53 -10.19
C GLU A 97 6.20 -2.99 -10.07
N LEU A 98 5.05 -2.38 -9.79
CA LEU A 98 4.93 -0.95 -9.56
C LEU A 98 5.74 -0.51 -8.34
N MET A 99 5.63 -1.25 -7.22
CA MET A 99 6.25 -0.89 -5.95
C MET A 99 7.71 -1.36 -5.84
N ILE A 100 8.06 -2.45 -6.50
CA ILE A 100 9.35 -3.15 -6.39
C ILE A 100 9.89 -3.46 -7.80
N PRO A 101 10.23 -2.44 -8.62
CA PRO A 101 10.72 -2.67 -9.99
C PRO A 101 11.96 -3.55 -10.00
N GLN A 102 11.98 -4.54 -10.90
CA GLN A 102 13.00 -5.60 -10.91
C GLN A 102 14.44 -5.09 -10.82
N LYS A 103 14.84 -4.15 -11.67
CA LYS A 103 16.23 -3.66 -11.71
C LYS A 103 16.66 -3.02 -10.39
N VAL A 104 15.78 -2.20 -9.80
CA VAL A 104 16.04 -1.53 -8.53
C VAL A 104 16.10 -2.55 -7.39
N PHE A 105 15.21 -3.54 -7.43
CA PHE A 105 15.19 -4.61 -6.43
C PHE A 105 16.47 -5.45 -6.46
N GLU A 106 16.92 -5.89 -7.63
CA GLU A 106 18.12 -6.72 -7.77
C GLU A 106 19.37 -6.00 -7.24
N GLU A 107 19.48 -4.71 -7.51
CA GLU A 107 20.58 -3.88 -6.98
C GLU A 107 20.49 -3.75 -5.46
N SER A 108 19.32 -3.41 -4.93
CA SER A 108 19.08 -3.28 -3.49
C SER A 108 19.32 -4.59 -2.76
N TYR A 109 18.81 -5.70 -3.31
CA TYR A 109 19.05 -7.03 -2.77
C TYR A 109 20.54 -7.35 -2.68
N ARG A 110 21.29 -7.10 -3.74
CA ARG A 110 22.74 -7.32 -3.77
C ARG A 110 23.44 -6.55 -2.66
N VAL A 111 23.10 -5.26 -2.48
CA VAL A 111 23.67 -4.42 -1.45
C VAL A 111 23.37 -4.95 -0.05
N GLU A 112 22.11 -5.30 0.23
CA GLU A 112 21.71 -5.80 1.55
C GLU A 112 22.28 -7.19 1.83
N TYR A 113 22.33 -8.06 0.80
CA TYR A 113 22.90 -9.39 0.92
C TYR A 113 24.41 -9.33 1.28
N GLN A 114 25.18 -8.47 0.63
CA GLN A 114 26.62 -8.29 0.89
C GLN A 114 26.91 -7.87 2.35
N LYS A 115 26.01 -7.16 3.01
CA LYS A 115 26.19 -6.76 4.41
C LYS A 115 26.16 -7.92 5.39
N VAL A 116 25.48 -9.01 5.03
CA VAL A 116 25.29 -10.20 5.87
C VAL A 116 26.01 -11.45 5.36
N GLU A 117 26.60 -11.37 4.17
CA GLU A 117 27.36 -12.45 3.57
C GLU A 117 28.65 -12.72 4.38
N MET A 118 28.91 -13.98 4.65
CA MET A 118 30.14 -14.41 5.32
C MET A 118 30.97 -15.23 4.32
N PRO A 119 32.27 -14.96 4.22
CA PRO A 119 33.16 -15.79 3.41
C PRO A 119 33.02 -17.26 3.83
N ASP A 120 32.89 -18.13 2.85
CA ASP A 120 32.84 -19.60 3.01
C ASP A 120 31.66 -20.17 3.84
N LYS A 121 30.64 -19.38 4.15
CA LYS A 121 29.44 -19.86 4.87
C LYS A 121 28.16 -19.56 4.10
N LYS A 122 27.27 -20.54 4.07
CA LYS A 122 25.90 -20.33 3.58
C LYS A 122 25.21 -19.31 4.48
N ILE A 123 24.43 -18.41 3.86
CA ILE A 123 23.62 -17.45 4.60
C ILE A 123 22.62 -18.18 5.50
N THR A 124 22.49 -17.74 6.74
CA THR A 124 21.51 -18.29 7.68
C THR A 124 20.12 -17.71 7.43
N LEU A 125 19.08 -18.41 7.88
CA LEU A 125 17.72 -17.87 7.85
C LEU A 125 17.63 -16.52 8.57
N GLY A 126 18.28 -16.39 9.75
CA GLY A 126 18.31 -15.13 10.50
C GLY A 126 18.90 -13.97 9.69
N ASN A 127 20.02 -14.20 8.99
CA ASN A 127 20.62 -13.18 8.12
C ASN A 127 19.72 -12.87 6.91
N MET A 128 19.04 -13.87 6.35
CA MET A 128 18.07 -13.62 5.27
C MET A 128 16.90 -12.76 5.74
N LEU A 129 16.40 -12.95 6.97
CA LEU A 129 15.36 -12.10 7.55
C LEU A 129 15.84 -10.64 7.71
N VAL A 130 17.11 -10.40 8.03
CA VAL A 130 17.68 -9.05 8.05
C VAL A 130 17.62 -8.41 6.66
N VAL A 131 18.02 -9.13 5.61
CA VAL A 131 17.94 -8.66 4.24
C VAL A 131 16.50 -8.32 3.86
N ILE A 132 15.55 -9.21 4.16
CA ILE A 132 14.13 -9.02 3.86
C ILE A 132 13.58 -7.78 4.56
N VAL A 133 13.84 -7.62 5.87
CA VAL A 133 13.34 -6.45 6.64
C VAL A 133 13.93 -5.13 6.12
N ASN A 134 15.21 -5.12 5.75
CA ASN A 134 15.82 -3.93 5.15
C ASN A 134 15.18 -3.57 3.81
N LEU A 135 14.89 -4.57 2.97
CA LEU A 135 14.18 -4.37 1.69
C LEU A 135 12.72 -3.93 1.92
N MET A 136 12.01 -4.51 2.91
CA MET A 136 10.68 -4.03 3.32
C MET A 136 10.72 -2.54 3.64
N ASN A 137 11.69 -2.11 4.45
CA ASN A 137 11.83 -0.70 4.82
C ASN A 137 12.20 0.18 3.61
N GLN A 138 13.08 -0.29 2.74
CA GLN A 138 13.50 0.46 1.56
C GLN A 138 12.35 0.68 0.57
N PHE A 139 11.56 -0.38 0.30
CA PHE A 139 10.46 -0.35 -0.67
C PHE A 139 9.11 0.05 -0.05
N LEU A 140 9.02 0.03 1.28
CA LEU A 140 7.80 0.26 2.05
C LEU A 140 6.66 -0.66 1.61
N VAL A 141 6.94 -1.94 1.62
CA VAL A 141 6.01 -3.03 1.25
C VAL A 141 5.99 -4.13 2.30
N PRO A 142 4.90 -4.93 2.36
CA PRO A 142 4.79 -6.04 3.30
C PRO A 142 5.84 -7.14 3.05
N GLU A 143 6.18 -7.89 4.12
CA GLU A 143 7.06 -9.06 4.07
C GLU A 143 6.75 -9.99 2.89
N LYS A 144 5.49 -10.37 2.74
CA LYS A 144 5.04 -11.29 1.68
C LYS A 144 5.45 -10.79 0.29
N ALA A 145 5.34 -9.49 0.02
CA ALA A 145 5.71 -8.91 -1.27
C ALA A 145 7.22 -9.06 -1.55
N ILE A 146 8.07 -8.83 -0.53
CA ILE A 146 9.53 -9.02 -0.65
C ILE A 146 9.88 -10.50 -0.83
N VAL A 147 9.29 -11.40 -0.02
CA VAL A 147 9.58 -12.84 -0.09
C VAL A 147 9.19 -13.41 -1.45
N VAL A 148 8.01 -13.09 -1.94
CA VAL A 148 7.55 -13.51 -3.27
C VAL A 148 8.48 -12.96 -4.36
N ARG A 149 8.87 -11.69 -4.26
CA ARG A 149 9.80 -11.09 -5.22
C ARG A 149 11.17 -11.74 -5.20
N CYS A 150 11.72 -12.07 -4.01
CA CYS A 150 12.96 -12.84 -3.88
C CYS A 150 12.86 -14.22 -4.55
N PHE A 151 11.74 -14.90 -4.36
CA PHE A 151 11.50 -16.21 -4.97
C PHE A 151 11.40 -16.12 -6.50
N GLU A 152 10.60 -15.21 -7.03
CA GLU A 152 10.42 -15.01 -8.48
C GLU A 152 11.73 -14.67 -9.21
N LEU A 153 12.61 -13.93 -8.55
CA LEU A 153 13.92 -13.55 -9.08
C LEU A 153 15.04 -14.53 -8.69
N HIS A 154 14.68 -15.74 -8.22
CA HIS A 154 15.61 -16.81 -7.85
C HIS A 154 16.69 -16.40 -6.82
N LYS A 155 16.37 -15.46 -5.93
CA LYS A 155 17.24 -15.03 -4.83
C LYS A 155 17.14 -15.95 -3.62
N ILE A 156 16.00 -16.62 -3.45
CA ILE A 156 15.75 -17.64 -2.42
C ILE A 156 15.07 -18.85 -3.04
N SER A 157 15.20 -20.02 -2.40
CA SER A 157 14.51 -21.25 -2.81
C SER A 157 13.03 -21.21 -2.39
N GLN A 158 12.20 -22.04 -3.03
CA GLN A 158 10.80 -22.26 -2.62
C GLN A 158 10.71 -22.69 -1.14
N GLN A 159 11.61 -23.57 -0.69
CA GLN A 159 11.65 -24.01 0.69
C GLN A 159 11.90 -22.83 1.64
N THR A 160 12.83 -21.93 1.32
CA THR A 160 13.11 -20.75 2.11
C THR A 160 11.91 -19.80 2.13
N ALA A 161 11.27 -19.57 0.98
CA ALA A 161 10.07 -18.75 0.90
C ALA A 161 8.94 -19.32 1.78
N ASN A 162 8.67 -20.63 1.67
CA ASN A 162 7.65 -21.31 2.48
C ASN A 162 7.95 -21.22 3.99
N LEU A 163 9.22 -21.39 4.39
CA LEU A 163 9.62 -21.23 5.80
C LEU A 163 9.28 -19.84 6.31
N ILE A 164 9.62 -18.80 5.57
CA ILE A 164 9.39 -17.41 5.98
C ILE A 164 7.89 -17.09 6.01
N LEU A 165 7.12 -17.54 5.02
CA LEU A 165 5.68 -17.31 4.94
C LEU A 165 4.85 -18.18 5.90
N GLY A 166 5.48 -19.10 6.63
CA GLY A 166 4.81 -19.97 7.60
C GLY A 166 4.16 -21.22 7.02
N GLU A 167 4.53 -21.58 5.79
CA GLU A 167 4.10 -22.80 5.11
C GLU A 167 5.12 -23.96 5.29
N GLY A 168 6.15 -23.75 6.13
CA GLY A 168 7.24 -24.70 6.36
C GLY A 168 7.25 -25.26 7.79
N GLU A 169 8.35 -25.93 8.15
CA GLU A 169 8.55 -26.57 9.46
C GLU A 169 8.71 -25.57 10.60
N VAL A 170 9.16 -24.33 10.31
CA VAL A 170 9.31 -23.27 11.31
C VAL A 170 7.97 -22.57 11.50
N ARG A 171 7.56 -22.47 12.76
CA ARG A 171 6.31 -21.80 13.13
C ARG A 171 6.37 -20.32 12.76
N LYS A 172 5.31 -19.81 12.15
CA LYS A 172 5.21 -18.42 11.69
C LYS A 172 5.42 -17.40 12.82
N ASP A 173 4.92 -17.69 14.03
CA ASP A 173 5.09 -16.81 15.18
C ASP A 173 6.55 -16.59 15.59
N ILE A 174 7.43 -17.57 15.35
CA ILE A 174 8.88 -17.45 15.58
C ILE A 174 9.51 -16.50 14.54
N ILE A 175 9.10 -16.64 13.27
CA ILE A 175 9.55 -15.76 12.19
C ILE A 175 9.08 -14.33 12.44
N ASP A 176 7.80 -14.14 12.76
CA ASP A 176 7.21 -12.83 13.02
C ASP A 176 7.85 -12.14 14.23
N LYS A 177 8.13 -12.90 15.29
CA LYS A 177 8.87 -12.39 16.44
C LYS A 177 10.26 -11.89 16.04
N LYS A 178 10.98 -12.68 15.23
CA LYS A 178 12.33 -12.30 14.77
C LYS A 178 12.31 -11.07 13.86
N ILE A 179 11.36 -10.99 12.94
CA ILE A 179 11.12 -9.81 12.10
C ILE A 179 10.83 -8.59 12.97
N GLY A 180 9.96 -8.73 13.97
CA GLY A 180 9.63 -7.66 14.90
C GLY A 180 10.83 -7.18 15.72
N GLU A 181 11.74 -8.09 16.13
CA GLU A 181 13.01 -7.72 16.76
C GLU A 181 13.88 -6.88 15.83
N ILE A 182 14.11 -7.34 14.59
CA ILE A 182 14.91 -6.62 13.59
C ILE A 182 14.32 -5.23 13.29
N ILE A 183 12.99 -5.13 13.15
CA ILE A 183 12.30 -3.86 12.94
C ILE A 183 12.57 -2.88 14.09
N ARG A 184 12.46 -3.35 15.35
CA ARG A 184 12.71 -2.52 16.52
C ARG A 184 14.18 -2.10 16.63
N ASP A 185 15.09 -3.06 16.46
CA ASP A 185 16.53 -2.82 16.59
C ASP A 185 17.04 -1.80 15.56
N ASN A 186 16.44 -1.77 14.37
CA ASN A 186 16.75 -0.80 13.32
C ASN A 186 15.91 0.49 13.39
N GLY A 187 14.97 0.61 14.32
CA GLY A 187 14.13 1.80 14.47
C GLY A 187 13.13 2.03 13.31
N TYR A 188 12.67 0.97 12.66
CA TYR A 188 11.73 1.05 11.53
C TYR A 188 10.29 1.23 12.00
N ILE A 189 9.97 2.41 12.50
CA ILE A 189 8.68 2.76 13.14
C ILE A 189 7.48 2.53 12.22
N LYS A 190 7.65 2.66 10.91
CA LYS A 190 6.55 2.58 9.90
C LYS A 190 5.82 1.23 9.86
N PHE A 191 6.43 0.16 10.41
CA PHE A 191 5.85 -1.18 10.48
C PHE A 191 5.22 -1.52 11.84
N GLN A 192 5.30 -0.62 12.81
CA GLN A 192 4.97 -0.97 14.19
C GLN A 192 3.53 -0.70 14.57
N ASN A 193 2.92 0.32 13.96
CA ASN A 193 1.60 0.77 14.37
C ASN A 193 0.67 1.00 13.18
N PRO A 194 -0.61 0.59 13.29
CA PRO A 194 -1.64 0.99 12.36
C PRO A 194 -1.86 2.50 12.43
N THR A 195 -2.27 3.10 11.33
CA THR A 195 -2.55 4.54 11.31
C THR A 195 -3.88 4.89 11.98
N ASN A 196 -4.84 3.95 12.00
CA ASN A 196 -6.22 4.11 12.47
C ASN A 196 -6.92 5.38 11.96
N LYS A 197 -6.46 5.87 10.81
CA LYS A 197 -6.91 7.11 10.22
C LYS A 197 -8.34 6.95 9.69
N LYS A 198 -9.21 7.91 10.02
CA LYS A 198 -10.53 8.06 9.40
C LYS A 198 -10.47 9.29 8.51
N TRP A 199 -10.34 9.07 7.21
CA TRP A 199 -10.13 10.18 6.28
C TRP A 199 -10.63 9.84 4.88
N ILE A 200 -11.13 10.84 4.17
CA ILE A 200 -11.52 10.73 2.76
C ILE A 200 -10.71 11.75 1.98
N ALA A 201 -10.08 11.30 0.90
CA ALA A 201 -9.33 12.18 0.02
C ALA A 201 -10.24 13.29 -0.54
N ARG A 202 -9.72 14.53 -0.57
CA ARG A 202 -10.44 15.73 -1.03
C ARG A 202 -11.73 16.06 -0.26
N TYR A 203 -11.89 15.45 0.92
CA TYR A 203 -13.14 15.57 1.67
C TYR A 203 -13.38 16.97 2.21
N ALA A 204 -12.35 17.65 2.69
CA ALA A 204 -12.44 19.03 3.16
C ALA A 204 -13.00 19.94 2.06
N ASP A 205 -12.45 19.86 0.85
CA ASP A 205 -12.92 20.62 -0.31
C ASP A 205 -14.37 20.30 -0.68
N LEU A 206 -14.76 19.03 -0.58
CA LEU A 206 -16.12 18.59 -0.88
C LEU A 206 -17.11 19.08 0.17
N LEU A 207 -16.73 19.05 1.46
CA LEU A 207 -17.56 19.58 2.54
C LEU A 207 -17.73 21.08 2.45
N ASP A 208 -16.67 21.82 2.16
CA ASP A 208 -16.73 23.27 2.00
C ASP A 208 -17.60 23.66 0.80
N LYS A 209 -17.49 22.94 -0.31
CA LYS A 209 -18.39 23.13 -1.45
C LYS A 209 -19.83 22.80 -1.10
N ALA A 210 -20.08 21.75 -0.31
CA ALA A 210 -21.40 21.36 0.16
C ALA A 210 -22.00 22.41 1.11
N ASP A 211 -21.20 22.93 2.03
CA ASP A 211 -21.61 24.01 2.96
C ASP A 211 -21.98 25.30 2.20
N ARG A 212 -21.08 25.77 1.33
CA ARG A 212 -21.33 26.96 0.47
C ARG A 212 -22.54 26.81 -0.43
N SER A 213 -22.84 25.58 -0.88
CA SER A 213 -23.98 25.31 -1.74
C SER A 213 -25.33 25.31 -1.01
N GLY A 214 -25.33 25.27 0.33
CA GLY A 214 -26.53 25.17 1.16
C GLY A 214 -27.34 23.89 0.97
N LYS A 215 -26.83 22.91 0.21
CA LYS A 215 -27.55 21.67 -0.14
C LYS A 215 -27.56 20.63 0.98
N ILE A 216 -26.68 20.79 1.97
CA ILE A 216 -26.56 19.92 3.14
C ILE A 216 -26.71 20.79 4.38
N SER A 217 -27.53 20.33 5.36
CA SER A 217 -27.71 21.08 6.60
C SER A 217 -26.40 21.17 7.40
N LYS A 218 -26.20 22.27 8.11
CA LYS A 218 -25.02 22.50 8.96
C LYS A 218 -24.83 21.39 10.00
N ASP A 219 -25.93 20.85 10.56
CA ASP A 219 -25.86 19.73 11.50
C ASP A 219 -25.34 18.46 10.87
N LYS A 220 -25.71 18.19 9.62
CA LYS A 220 -25.19 17.02 8.88
C LYS A 220 -23.72 17.20 8.55
N ILE A 221 -23.31 18.40 8.16
CA ILE A 221 -21.89 18.74 7.94
C ILE A 221 -21.09 18.56 9.23
N LYS A 222 -21.60 19.05 10.36
CA LYS A 222 -20.97 18.90 11.67
C LYS A 222 -20.81 17.43 12.06
N LYS A 223 -21.86 16.60 11.88
CA LYS A 223 -21.79 15.16 12.15
C LYS A 223 -20.72 14.46 11.30
N ILE A 224 -20.65 14.83 10.04
CA ILE A 224 -19.67 14.28 9.12
C ILE A 224 -18.24 14.69 9.53
N ARG A 225 -18.01 15.97 9.84
CA ARG A 225 -16.69 16.44 10.36
C ARG A 225 -16.28 15.65 11.60
N THR A 226 -17.20 15.44 12.55
CA THR A 226 -16.92 14.67 13.76
C THR A 226 -16.61 13.19 13.45
N MET A 227 -17.35 12.57 12.52
CA MET A 227 -17.15 11.16 12.14
C MET A 227 -15.76 10.90 11.56
N PHE A 228 -15.23 11.84 10.79
CA PHE A 228 -13.91 11.73 10.16
C PHE A 228 -12.82 12.48 10.93
N SER A 229 -13.07 12.91 12.17
CA SER A 229 -12.10 13.60 13.03
C SER A 229 -11.37 14.76 12.33
N ILE A 230 -12.08 15.48 11.47
CA ILE A 230 -11.55 16.66 10.78
C ILE A 230 -11.57 17.82 11.77
N ASN A 231 -10.48 18.03 12.49
CA ASN A 231 -10.30 19.22 13.33
C ASN A 231 -9.99 20.41 12.41
N GLU A 232 -10.48 21.58 12.80
CA GLU A 232 -10.19 22.83 12.06
C GLU A 232 -8.68 23.15 12.03
N GLU A 233 -7.93 22.66 13.02
CA GLU A 233 -6.47 22.75 13.10
C GLU A 233 -5.76 21.99 11.98
N ASP A 234 -6.22 20.78 11.63
CA ASP A 234 -5.66 19.98 10.53
C ASP A 234 -5.87 20.64 9.14
N ILE A 235 -6.94 21.46 9.03
CA ILE A 235 -7.23 22.22 7.80
C ILE A 235 -6.32 23.44 7.72
N GLN A 236 -6.08 24.13 8.84
CA GLN A 236 -5.21 25.30 8.89
C GLN A 236 -3.74 24.95 8.70
N GLU A 237 -3.29 23.82 9.23
CA GLU A 237 -1.92 23.34 9.05
C GLU A 237 -1.63 23.04 7.58
N LYS A 238 -2.59 22.40 6.86
CA LYS A 238 -2.48 22.15 5.42
C LYS A 238 -2.66 23.37 4.53
N LEU A 239 -3.38 24.40 5.00
CA LEU A 239 -3.50 25.68 4.29
C LEU A 239 -2.24 26.54 4.44
N ASN A 240 -1.47 26.29 5.51
CA ASN A 240 -0.23 27.00 5.80
C ASN A 240 1.02 26.23 5.33
N ASP A 241 0.87 25.00 4.86
CA ASP A 241 1.97 24.26 4.26
C ASP A 241 2.31 24.92 2.91
N PRO A 242 3.55 25.46 2.73
CA PRO A 242 3.89 26.15 1.50
C PRO A 242 3.77 25.16 0.35
N LEU A 243 2.79 25.38 -0.53
CA LEU A 243 2.71 24.71 -1.81
C LEU A 243 4.06 24.90 -2.51
N ASN A 244 4.79 23.82 -2.72
CA ASN A 244 5.94 23.78 -3.62
C ASN A 244 5.43 24.02 -5.05
N VAL A 245 5.09 25.27 -5.34
CA VAL A 245 4.79 25.72 -6.69
C VAL A 245 6.16 26.06 -7.31
N GLU A 246 6.84 25.06 -7.81
CA GLU A 246 7.87 25.32 -8.80
C GLU A 246 7.19 25.88 -10.04
N GLY A 247 7.26 27.17 -10.17
CA GLY A 247 6.81 27.88 -11.36
C GLY A 247 7.59 27.40 -12.60
N PRO A 248 7.02 27.46 -13.80
CA PRO A 248 7.70 27.08 -15.01
C PRO A 248 8.86 28.09 -15.23
N ASN A 249 10.09 27.59 -15.17
CA ASN A 249 11.26 28.34 -15.59
C ASN A 249 11.13 28.68 -17.08
N ALA A 250 10.87 29.95 -17.33
CA ALA A 250 11.10 30.57 -18.63
C ALA A 250 12.63 30.79 -18.77
N SER A 251 13.25 30.09 -19.69
CA SER A 251 14.38 30.55 -20.51
C SER A 251 14.68 29.48 -21.56
#